data_3768febb3adf9cf4037a786f79ff2ea3
#
_entry.id   3768febb3adf9cf4037a786f79ff2ea3
#
_cell.length_a   1.000
_cell.length_b   1.000
_cell.length_c   1.000
_cell.angle_alpha   90.00
_cell.angle_beta   90.00
_cell.angle_gamma   90.00
#
_symmetry.space_group_name_H-M   'P 1'
#
loop_
_entity.id
_entity.type
_entity.pdbx_description
1 polymer ?
#
loop_
_entity_poly.entity_id
_entity_poly.type
_entity_poly.pdbx_seq_one_letter_code
_entity_poly.pdbx_strand_id
1 'polypeptide(L)'
;KQTEEFIRRQQAQLQREERPEVDLSRTATAGSGVDTLEYELVKYLLMAGHKCYEVMEARQAVQINVAEEILRSIEADNISFLNPIYNQILQTYREQWHRLGVGVEVPAEYFVNHPDPEVCNMSVDIMTSDDNYVASGIWQQKDVHVESEEEILAVGVPKAIMLYRSKLVERMINTELERLRSGELTEEEEAECSMLITRLNQVKNTLSKESDRLIL
;
A
#
# COMPACT_ATOMS: atom_id res chain seq x y z
N LYS A 1 22.86 22.93 -9.97
CA LYS A 1 22.32 21.54 -10.21
C LYS A 1 22.88 20.52 -9.22
N GLN A 2 24.21 20.33 -9.11
CA GLN A 2 24.81 19.35 -8.17
C GLN A 2 24.57 19.70 -6.69
N THR A 3 24.54 21.00 -6.35
CA THR A 3 24.30 21.46 -4.97
C THR A 3 22.83 21.28 -4.55
N GLU A 4 21.90 21.46 -5.48
CA GLU A 4 20.47 21.27 -5.25
C GLU A 4 20.10 19.79 -5.08
N GLU A 5 20.72 18.91 -5.87
CA GLU A 5 20.56 17.44 -5.69
C GLU A 5 21.14 16.97 -4.35
N PHE A 6 22.24 17.53 -3.91
CA PHE A 6 22.85 17.21 -2.62
C PHE A 6 21.94 17.65 -1.44
N ILE A 7 21.40 18.86 -1.51
CA ILE A 7 20.46 19.38 -0.49
C ILE A 7 19.17 18.55 -0.47
N ARG A 8 18.67 18.14 -1.66
CA ARG A 8 17.47 17.31 -1.78
C ARG A 8 17.67 15.91 -1.20
N ARG A 9 18.85 15.30 -1.42
CA ARG A 9 19.23 14.01 -0.81
C ARG A 9 19.37 14.11 0.70
N GLN A 10 19.94 15.20 1.22
CA GLN A 10 20.02 15.44 2.66
C GLN A 10 18.65 15.69 3.29
N GLN A 11 17.77 16.45 2.65
CA GLN A 11 16.40 16.65 3.13
C GLN A 11 15.56 15.36 3.10
N ALA A 12 15.70 14.55 2.06
CA ALA A 12 15.06 13.24 1.98
C ALA A 12 15.62 12.25 3.03
N GLN A 13 16.92 12.33 3.36
CA GLN A 13 17.51 11.55 4.45
C GLN A 13 17.04 12.03 5.83
N LEU A 14 16.98 13.34 6.08
CA LEU A 14 16.46 13.91 7.33
C LEU A 14 14.98 13.57 7.54
N GLN A 15 14.16 13.61 6.48
CA GLN A 15 12.76 13.16 6.57
C GLN A 15 12.62 11.64 6.78
N ARG A 16 13.60 10.85 6.37
CA ARG A 16 13.67 9.41 6.66
C ARG A 16 14.08 9.12 8.11
N GLU A 17 15.00 9.92 8.66
CA GLU A 17 15.46 9.80 10.06
C GLU A 17 14.39 10.26 11.08
N GLU A 18 13.44 11.12 10.67
CA GLU A 18 12.32 11.56 11.52
C GLU A 18 11.13 10.58 11.53
N ARG A 19 11.10 9.57 10.66
CA ARG A 19 10.10 8.49 10.74
C ARG A 19 10.53 7.50 11.82
N PRO A 20 9.73 7.34 12.90
CA PRO A 20 9.99 6.24 13.83
C PRO A 20 9.87 4.92 13.05
N GLU A 21 10.98 4.22 12.88
CA GLU A 21 10.97 2.87 12.31
C GLU A 21 10.19 1.95 13.26
N VAL A 22 9.00 1.57 12.83
CA VAL A 22 8.19 0.54 13.48
C VAL A 22 8.09 -0.62 12.51
N ASP A 23 8.56 -1.78 12.94
CA ASP A 23 8.41 -3.02 12.17
C ASP A 23 6.93 -3.44 12.16
N LEU A 24 6.26 -3.22 11.03
CA LEU A 24 4.85 -3.55 10.82
C LEU A 24 4.63 -5.04 10.51
N SER A 25 5.69 -5.85 10.41
CA SER A 25 5.58 -7.30 10.11
C SER A 25 5.02 -8.13 11.28
N ARG A 26 4.89 -7.55 12.48
CA ARG A 26 4.47 -8.26 13.70
C ARG A 26 2.95 -8.47 13.85
N THR A 27 2.16 -8.23 12.82
CA THR A 27 0.69 -8.38 12.92
C THR A 27 0.26 -9.83 12.70
N ALA A 28 -0.21 -10.51 13.73
CA ALA A 28 -0.82 -11.83 13.64
C ALA A 28 -2.34 -11.74 13.54
N THR A 29 -2.95 -12.59 12.72
CA THR A 29 -4.38 -12.83 12.45
C THR A 29 -5.16 -11.77 11.66
N ALA A 30 -5.82 -12.22 10.57
CA ALA A 30 -6.64 -11.40 9.69
C ALA A 30 -7.93 -10.91 10.37
N GLY A 31 -8.20 -9.61 10.33
CA GLY A 31 -9.49 -9.01 10.69
C GLY A 31 -10.11 -8.36 9.46
N SER A 32 -11.43 -8.40 9.34
CA SER A 32 -12.18 -8.05 8.11
C SER A 32 -11.80 -6.73 7.42
N GLY A 33 -11.30 -5.73 8.16
CA GLY A 33 -10.93 -4.44 7.57
C GLY A 33 -9.56 -4.42 6.89
N VAL A 34 -8.62 -5.27 7.30
CA VAL A 34 -7.31 -5.41 6.65
C VAL A 34 -7.44 -6.19 5.36
N ASP A 35 -8.22 -7.26 5.38
CA ASP A 35 -8.47 -8.13 4.24
C ASP A 35 -9.03 -7.35 3.03
N THR A 36 -9.96 -6.42 3.27
CA THR A 36 -10.50 -5.55 2.22
C THR A 36 -9.44 -4.63 1.61
N LEU A 37 -8.52 -4.11 2.43
CA LEU A 37 -7.45 -3.22 1.95
C LEU A 37 -6.37 -4.00 1.19
N GLU A 38 -6.05 -5.22 1.63
CA GLU A 38 -5.16 -6.12 0.88
C GLU A 38 -5.76 -6.51 -0.47
N TYR A 39 -7.06 -6.83 -0.51
CA TYR A 39 -7.79 -7.06 -1.75
C TYR A 39 -7.68 -5.86 -2.70
N GLU A 40 -7.87 -4.64 -2.20
CA GLU A 40 -7.79 -3.43 -3.01
C GLU A 40 -6.39 -3.23 -3.59
N LEU A 41 -5.33 -3.43 -2.80
CA LEU A 41 -3.95 -3.34 -3.29
C LEU A 41 -3.63 -4.42 -4.33
N VAL A 42 -4.08 -5.66 -4.12
CA VAL A 42 -3.93 -6.74 -5.11
C VAL A 42 -4.69 -6.41 -6.39
N LYS A 43 -5.90 -5.83 -6.29
CA LYS A 43 -6.68 -5.40 -7.44
C LYS A 43 -5.93 -4.33 -8.26
N TYR A 44 -5.33 -3.32 -7.61
CA TYR A 44 -4.47 -2.35 -8.30
C TYR A 44 -3.29 -3.00 -9.01
N LEU A 45 -2.62 -3.96 -8.37
CA LEU A 45 -1.49 -4.66 -8.99
C LEU A 45 -1.93 -5.43 -10.24
N LEU A 46 -2.99 -6.24 -10.14
CA LEU A 46 -3.44 -7.11 -11.23
C LEU A 46 -4.06 -6.33 -12.40
N MET A 47 -4.82 -5.25 -12.12
CA MET A 47 -5.58 -4.52 -13.13
C MET A 47 -4.84 -3.31 -13.70
N ALA A 48 -3.97 -2.68 -12.93
CA ALA A 48 -3.35 -1.41 -13.27
C ALA A 48 -1.85 -1.34 -12.98
N GLY A 49 -1.21 -2.42 -12.55
CA GLY A 49 0.19 -2.39 -12.11
C GLY A 49 1.18 -1.92 -13.16
N HIS A 50 0.91 -2.14 -14.46
CA HIS A 50 1.74 -1.65 -15.57
C HIS A 50 1.51 -0.17 -15.88
N LYS A 51 0.41 0.44 -15.39
CA LYS A 51 0.03 1.82 -15.69
C LYS A 51 0.85 2.81 -14.87
N CYS A 52 0.92 4.03 -15.37
CA CYS A 52 1.52 5.16 -14.69
C CYS A 52 0.48 6.26 -14.51
N TYR A 53 0.67 7.06 -13.47
CA TYR A 53 -0.08 8.28 -13.21
C TYR A 53 0.87 9.43 -12.91
N GLU A 54 0.39 10.65 -13.05
CA GLU A 54 1.19 11.86 -12.88
C GLU A 54 0.89 12.53 -11.54
N VAL A 55 1.95 12.90 -10.82
CA VAL A 55 1.85 13.65 -9.57
C VAL A 55 2.68 14.93 -9.68
N MET A 56 2.13 16.03 -9.19
CA MET A 56 2.85 17.30 -9.13
C MET A 56 3.74 17.37 -7.88
N GLU A 57 5.04 17.15 -8.04
CA GLU A 57 6.03 17.35 -6.99
C GLU A 57 6.86 18.60 -7.25
N ALA A 58 6.91 19.51 -6.29
CA ALA A 58 7.73 20.74 -6.37
C ALA A 58 7.55 21.52 -7.70
N ARG A 59 6.34 21.56 -8.26
CA ARG A 59 5.96 22.15 -9.55
C ARG A 59 6.53 21.42 -10.78
N GLN A 60 6.88 20.17 -10.65
CA GLN A 60 7.27 19.30 -11.77
C GLN A 60 6.34 18.10 -11.79
N ALA A 61 5.88 17.75 -12.98
CA ALA A 61 5.13 16.54 -13.19
C ALA A 61 6.08 15.33 -13.10
N VAL A 62 5.77 14.38 -12.22
CA VAL A 62 6.52 13.14 -12.03
C VAL A 62 5.60 11.98 -12.35
N GLN A 63 6.01 11.11 -13.26
CA GLN A 63 5.29 9.88 -13.53
C GLN A 63 5.67 8.80 -12.52
N ILE A 64 4.66 8.17 -11.94
CA ILE A 64 4.77 7.11 -10.95
C ILE A 64 4.09 5.86 -11.51
N ASN A 65 4.79 4.73 -11.50
CA ASN A 65 4.20 3.45 -11.88
C ASN A 65 3.47 2.83 -10.68
N VAL A 66 2.25 2.33 -10.90
CA VAL A 66 1.38 1.76 -9.86
C VAL A 66 2.05 0.60 -9.11
N ALA A 67 2.61 -0.38 -9.84
CA ALA A 67 3.25 -1.53 -9.20
C ALA A 67 4.50 -1.11 -8.43
N GLU A 68 5.32 -0.20 -8.99
CA GLU A 68 6.51 0.31 -8.32
C GLU A 68 6.16 0.99 -6.99
N GLU A 69 5.12 1.82 -6.98
CA GLU A 69 4.69 2.54 -5.77
C GLU A 69 4.19 1.57 -4.68
N ILE A 70 3.34 0.61 -5.05
CA ILE A 70 2.81 -0.39 -4.10
C ILE A 70 3.94 -1.27 -3.56
N LEU A 71 4.77 -1.86 -4.44
CA LEU A 71 5.83 -2.78 -4.04
C LEU A 71 6.88 -2.08 -3.18
N ARG A 72 7.32 -0.86 -3.58
CA ARG A 72 8.26 -0.05 -2.81
C ARG A 72 7.71 0.29 -1.42
N SER A 73 6.41 0.61 -1.33
CA SER A 73 5.77 0.95 -0.07
C SER A 73 5.70 -0.23 0.88
N ILE A 74 5.40 -1.43 0.36
CA ILE A 74 5.35 -2.67 1.14
C ILE A 74 6.76 -3.09 1.60
N GLU A 75 7.75 -3.00 0.71
CA GLU A 75 9.15 -3.35 1.01
C GLU A 75 9.79 -2.39 2.01
N ALA A 76 9.55 -1.09 1.88
CA ALA A 76 10.10 -0.07 2.78
C ALA A 76 9.65 -0.26 4.23
N ASP A 77 8.45 -0.78 4.44
CA ASP A 77 7.87 -1.03 5.77
C ASP A 77 8.03 -2.50 6.21
N ASN A 78 8.70 -3.33 5.42
CA ASN A 78 8.86 -4.78 5.65
C ASN A 78 7.52 -5.49 5.91
N ILE A 79 6.48 -5.09 5.17
CA ILE A 79 5.12 -5.61 5.31
C ILE A 79 4.96 -6.89 4.49
N SER A 80 4.25 -7.86 5.06
CA SER A 80 3.68 -9.00 4.35
C SER A 80 2.16 -8.96 4.50
N PHE A 81 1.42 -9.33 3.46
CA PHE A 81 -0.02 -9.42 3.58
C PHE A 81 -0.43 -10.52 4.56
N LEU A 82 -1.47 -10.25 5.33
CA LEU A 82 -1.96 -11.16 6.36
C LEU A 82 -2.79 -12.29 5.77
N ASN A 83 -3.54 -12.00 4.71
CA ASN A 83 -4.25 -13.02 3.97
C ASN A 83 -3.24 -13.84 3.14
N PRO A 84 -3.14 -15.16 3.34
CA PRO A 84 -2.15 -15.99 2.66
C PRO A 84 -2.34 -16.01 1.14
N ILE A 85 -3.58 -15.92 0.64
CA ILE A 85 -3.89 -15.91 -0.80
C ILE A 85 -3.38 -14.61 -1.41
N TYR A 86 -3.70 -13.46 -0.81
CA TYR A 86 -3.22 -12.15 -1.30
C TYR A 86 -1.71 -12.03 -1.20
N ASN A 87 -1.11 -12.62 -0.15
CA ASN A 87 0.34 -12.64 -0.02
C ASN A 87 1.01 -13.48 -1.12
N GLN A 88 0.43 -14.62 -1.51
CA GLN A 88 0.94 -15.42 -2.63
C GLN A 88 0.81 -14.68 -3.97
N ILE A 89 -0.32 -13.99 -4.21
CA ILE A 89 -0.49 -13.15 -5.41
C ILE A 89 0.57 -12.05 -5.43
N LEU A 90 0.78 -11.36 -4.32
CA LEU A 90 1.80 -10.30 -4.18
C LEU A 90 3.21 -10.83 -4.49
N GLN A 91 3.59 -11.99 -3.93
CA GLN A 91 4.89 -12.60 -4.17
C GLN A 91 5.06 -12.98 -5.65
N THR A 92 4.05 -13.64 -6.24
CA THR A 92 4.06 -14.00 -7.67
C THR A 92 4.19 -12.76 -8.55
N TYR A 93 3.42 -11.69 -8.23
CA TYR A 93 3.50 -10.43 -8.95
C TYR A 93 4.90 -9.81 -8.86
N ARG A 94 5.46 -9.73 -7.66
CA ARG A 94 6.78 -9.16 -7.40
C ARG A 94 7.89 -9.90 -8.16
N GLU A 95 7.88 -11.23 -8.16
CA GLU A 95 8.84 -12.06 -8.88
C GLU A 95 8.79 -11.79 -10.39
N GLN A 96 7.60 -11.74 -10.97
CA GLN A 96 7.44 -11.48 -12.39
C GLN A 96 7.78 -10.04 -12.75
N TRP A 97 7.39 -9.06 -11.92
CA TRP A 97 7.71 -7.66 -12.12
C TRP A 97 9.22 -7.40 -12.11
N HIS A 98 9.97 -8.04 -11.21
CA HIS A 98 11.45 -7.96 -11.23
C HIS A 98 12.07 -8.57 -12.48
N ARG A 99 11.45 -9.59 -13.04
CA ARG A 99 11.91 -10.24 -14.29
C ARG A 99 11.63 -9.41 -15.53
N LEU A 100 10.46 -8.79 -15.60
CA LEU A 100 9.95 -8.10 -16.78
C LEU A 100 10.41 -6.63 -16.83
N GLY A 101 10.54 -5.98 -15.68
CA GLY A 101 10.89 -4.57 -15.54
C GLY A 101 9.68 -3.65 -15.29
N VAL A 102 10.00 -2.40 -14.96
CA VAL A 102 9.00 -1.37 -14.63
C VAL A 102 8.15 -1.02 -15.85
N GLY A 103 6.83 -0.88 -15.64
CA GLY A 103 5.89 -0.47 -16.68
C GLY A 103 5.51 -1.59 -17.68
N VAL A 104 6.02 -2.80 -17.47
CA VAL A 104 5.62 -3.96 -18.27
C VAL A 104 4.46 -4.67 -17.58
N GLU A 105 3.42 -4.97 -18.35
CA GLU A 105 2.28 -5.75 -17.86
C GLU A 105 2.72 -7.16 -17.47
N VAL A 106 2.39 -7.56 -16.25
CA VAL A 106 2.60 -8.94 -15.80
C VAL A 106 1.48 -9.80 -16.39
N PRO A 107 1.81 -10.79 -17.26
CA PRO A 107 0.80 -11.61 -17.91
C PRO A 107 -0.12 -12.32 -16.94
N ALA A 108 -1.44 -12.27 -17.20
CA ALA A 108 -2.47 -12.93 -16.40
C ALA A 108 -2.23 -14.43 -16.23
N GLU A 109 -1.53 -15.06 -17.18
CA GLU A 109 -1.22 -16.49 -17.19
C GLU A 109 -0.50 -16.97 -15.93
N TYR A 110 0.32 -16.10 -15.30
CA TYR A 110 1.01 -16.45 -14.05
C TYR A 110 0.07 -16.62 -12.87
N PHE A 111 -1.10 -16.01 -12.92
CA PHE A 111 -2.10 -16.04 -11.87
C PHE A 111 -3.20 -17.07 -12.15
N VAL A 112 -3.72 -17.10 -13.38
CA VAL A 112 -4.79 -18.04 -13.78
C VAL A 112 -4.32 -19.49 -13.91
N ASN A 113 -3.02 -19.70 -14.10
CA ASN A 113 -2.39 -21.03 -14.11
C ASN A 113 -1.58 -21.29 -12.82
N HIS A 114 -1.85 -20.56 -11.74
CA HIS A 114 -1.13 -20.77 -10.49
C HIS A 114 -1.38 -22.17 -9.93
N PRO A 115 -0.34 -22.85 -9.36
CA PRO A 115 -0.48 -24.21 -8.82
C PRO A 115 -1.48 -24.31 -7.67
N ASP A 116 -1.67 -23.23 -6.91
CA ASP A 116 -2.66 -23.13 -5.85
C ASP A 116 -4.01 -22.71 -6.45
N PRO A 117 -5.07 -23.56 -6.36
CA PRO A 117 -6.39 -23.25 -6.92
C PRO A 117 -7.06 -22.03 -6.26
N GLU A 118 -6.79 -21.73 -4.98
CA GLU A 118 -7.37 -20.59 -4.29
C GLU A 118 -6.80 -19.28 -4.84
N VAL A 119 -5.49 -19.24 -5.11
CA VAL A 119 -4.83 -18.12 -5.77
C VAL A 119 -5.35 -17.91 -7.19
N CYS A 120 -5.50 -19.02 -7.96
CA CYS A 120 -6.07 -18.98 -9.30
C CYS A 120 -7.49 -18.40 -9.29
N ASN A 121 -8.39 -18.94 -8.48
CA ASN A 121 -9.78 -18.51 -8.40
C ASN A 121 -9.89 -17.03 -7.98
N MET A 122 -9.16 -16.63 -6.93
CA MET A 122 -9.16 -15.25 -6.45
C MET A 122 -8.64 -14.27 -7.52
N SER A 123 -7.59 -14.65 -8.23
CA SER A 123 -7.04 -13.82 -9.30
C SER A 123 -8.01 -13.66 -10.46
N VAL A 124 -8.69 -14.74 -10.86
CA VAL A 124 -9.74 -14.71 -11.89
C VAL A 124 -10.90 -13.83 -11.45
N ASP A 125 -11.38 -13.99 -10.22
CA ASP A 125 -12.47 -13.19 -9.66
C ASP A 125 -12.15 -11.68 -9.68
N ILE A 126 -10.92 -11.32 -9.29
CA ILE A 126 -10.45 -9.92 -9.34
C ILE A 126 -10.40 -9.40 -10.78
N MET A 127 -9.79 -10.17 -11.70
CA MET A 127 -9.58 -9.74 -13.09
C MET A 127 -10.89 -9.68 -13.90
N THR A 128 -11.90 -10.45 -13.50
CA THR A 128 -13.21 -10.48 -14.17
C THR A 128 -14.29 -9.64 -13.48
N SER A 129 -13.96 -9.04 -12.32
CA SER A 129 -14.93 -8.17 -11.62
C SER A 129 -15.31 -6.98 -12.49
N ASP A 130 -16.62 -6.74 -12.63
CA ASP A 130 -17.20 -5.63 -13.43
C ASP A 130 -16.91 -4.24 -12.84
N ASP A 131 -16.28 -4.15 -11.68
CA ASP A 131 -15.82 -2.91 -11.07
C ASP A 131 -14.62 -2.31 -11.83
N ASN A 132 -14.74 -2.25 -13.16
CA ASN A 132 -13.77 -1.54 -13.96
C ASN A 132 -13.92 -0.04 -13.68
N TYR A 133 -12.86 0.58 -13.18
CA TYR A 133 -12.73 2.02 -12.93
C TYR A 133 -12.87 2.88 -14.21
N VAL A 134 -13.10 2.27 -15.36
CA VAL A 134 -13.22 2.95 -16.65
C VAL A 134 -14.70 3.21 -16.92
N ALA A 135 -15.12 4.46 -16.74
CA ALA A 135 -16.37 4.91 -17.29
C ALA A 135 -16.35 4.72 -18.82
N SER A 136 -17.34 4.01 -19.37
CA SER A 136 -17.41 3.77 -20.80
C SER A 136 -17.40 5.11 -21.57
N GLY A 137 -16.65 5.22 -22.67
CA GLY A 137 -16.49 6.45 -23.47
C GLY A 137 -17.77 7.11 -23.96
N ILE A 138 -18.96 6.52 -23.71
CA ILE A 138 -20.29 7.08 -23.96
C ILE A 138 -20.56 8.32 -23.08
N TRP A 139 -19.98 8.39 -21.86
CA TRP A 139 -20.15 9.51 -20.94
C TRP A 139 -19.32 10.73 -21.33
N GLN A 140 -18.16 10.53 -21.97
CA GLN A 140 -17.32 11.61 -22.49
C GLN A 140 -18.01 12.40 -23.62
N GLN A 141 -18.93 11.77 -24.36
CA GLN A 141 -19.70 12.44 -25.42
C GLN A 141 -20.80 13.37 -24.89
N LYS A 142 -21.11 13.34 -23.60
CA LYS A 142 -22.23 14.10 -23.00
C LYS A 142 -21.81 15.30 -22.16
N ASP A 143 -20.56 15.79 -22.28
CA ASP A 143 -20.01 16.91 -21.48
C ASP A 143 -20.10 16.65 -19.94
N VAL A 144 -20.21 15.40 -19.51
CA VAL A 144 -20.10 15.02 -18.11
C VAL A 144 -18.61 14.85 -17.83
N HIS A 145 -18.06 15.61 -16.88
CA HIS A 145 -16.68 15.45 -16.43
C HIS A 145 -16.57 14.07 -15.76
N VAL A 146 -15.96 13.14 -16.48
CA VAL A 146 -15.62 11.81 -15.97
C VAL A 146 -14.14 11.86 -15.69
N GLU A 147 -13.76 11.60 -14.43
CA GLU A 147 -12.37 11.50 -14.03
C GLU A 147 -11.64 10.52 -14.95
N SER A 148 -10.46 10.89 -15.41
CA SER A 148 -9.63 10.01 -16.21
C SER A 148 -9.14 8.85 -15.34
N GLU A 149 -8.81 7.72 -15.97
CA GLU A 149 -8.24 6.59 -15.25
C GLU A 149 -6.95 6.99 -14.48
N GLU A 150 -6.14 7.85 -15.08
CA GLU A 150 -4.93 8.38 -14.46
C GLU A 150 -5.24 9.21 -13.20
N GLU A 151 -6.28 10.03 -13.22
CA GLU A 151 -6.73 10.82 -12.05
C GLU A 151 -7.23 9.91 -10.93
N ILE A 152 -8.00 8.86 -11.28
CA ILE A 152 -8.47 7.85 -10.31
C ILE A 152 -7.28 7.12 -9.67
N LEU A 153 -6.28 6.72 -10.45
CA LEU A 153 -5.09 6.05 -9.95
C LEU A 153 -4.21 6.98 -9.10
N ALA A 154 -4.06 8.24 -9.50
CA ALA A 154 -3.26 9.23 -8.78
C ALA A 154 -3.76 9.50 -7.35
N VAL A 155 -5.05 9.36 -7.11
CA VAL A 155 -5.66 9.50 -5.78
C VAL A 155 -5.83 8.14 -5.10
N GLY A 156 -6.31 7.14 -5.83
CA GLY A 156 -6.70 5.84 -5.30
C GLY A 156 -5.53 5.03 -4.77
N VAL A 157 -4.42 4.93 -5.51
CA VAL A 157 -3.26 4.10 -5.14
C VAL A 157 -2.58 4.62 -3.87
N PRO A 158 -2.18 5.89 -3.76
CA PRO A 158 -1.58 6.41 -2.52
C PRO A 158 -2.54 6.30 -1.33
N LYS A 159 -3.84 6.56 -1.53
CA LYS A 159 -4.86 6.45 -0.50
C LYS A 159 -5.00 5.01 0.02
N ALA A 160 -5.04 4.01 -0.87
CA ALA A 160 -5.13 2.61 -0.48
C ALA A 160 -3.91 2.19 0.35
N ILE A 161 -2.69 2.58 -0.06
CA ILE A 161 -1.45 2.33 0.68
C ILE A 161 -1.51 2.95 2.09
N MET A 162 -1.94 4.20 2.19
CA MET A 162 -2.00 4.90 3.47
C MET A 162 -3.04 4.30 4.42
N LEU A 163 -4.21 3.95 3.89
CA LEU A 163 -5.26 3.29 4.67
C LEU A 163 -4.79 1.93 5.19
N TYR A 164 -4.09 1.16 4.35
CA TYR A 164 -3.52 -0.13 4.74
C TYR A 164 -2.50 0.04 5.86
N ARG A 165 -1.52 0.95 5.72
CA ARG A 165 -0.56 1.29 6.77
C ARG A 165 -1.23 1.72 8.07
N SER A 166 -2.21 2.62 8.00
CA SER A 166 -2.96 3.09 9.17
C SER A 166 -3.66 1.95 9.88
N LYS A 167 -4.24 1.01 9.12
CA LYS A 167 -4.94 -0.15 9.69
C LYS A 167 -3.98 -1.14 10.36
N LEU A 168 -2.81 -1.35 9.78
CA LEU A 168 -1.77 -2.17 10.42
C LEU A 168 -1.29 -1.56 11.74
N VAL A 169 -1.00 -0.26 11.76
CA VAL A 169 -0.60 0.45 12.99
C VAL A 169 -1.69 0.36 14.06
N GLU A 170 -2.96 0.54 13.69
CA GLU A 170 -4.09 0.40 14.62
C GLU A 170 -4.16 -1.01 15.23
N ARG A 171 -3.94 -2.04 14.42
CA ARG A 171 -3.88 -3.42 14.92
C ARG A 171 -2.74 -3.65 15.89
N MET A 172 -1.55 -3.17 15.56
CA MET A 172 -0.39 -3.30 16.46
C MET A 172 -0.68 -2.63 17.82
N ILE A 173 -1.28 -1.43 17.81
CA ILE A 173 -1.68 -0.75 19.05
C ILE A 173 -2.66 -1.62 19.85
N ASN A 174 -3.68 -2.18 19.19
CA ASN A 174 -4.66 -3.01 19.86
C ASN A 174 -4.03 -4.29 20.45
N THR A 175 -3.14 -4.93 19.72
CA THR A 175 -2.41 -6.12 20.21
C THR A 175 -1.59 -5.81 21.45
N GLU A 176 -0.85 -4.69 21.45
CA GLU A 176 -0.04 -4.31 22.63
C GLU A 176 -0.95 -3.88 23.80
N LEU A 177 -2.09 -3.24 23.55
CA LEU A 177 -3.08 -2.94 24.59
C LEU A 177 -3.69 -4.21 25.20
N GLU A 178 -3.97 -5.24 24.41
CA GLU A 178 -4.45 -6.53 24.89
C GLU A 178 -3.38 -7.23 25.76
N ARG A 179 -2.11 -7.17 25.35
CA ARG A 179 -0.99 -7.67 26.15
C ARG A 179 -0.90 -6.97 27.51
N LEU A 180 -1.02 -5.63 27.55
CA LEU A 180 -1.03 -4.89 28.82
C LEU A 180 -2.22 -5.26 29.70
N ARG A 181 -3.38 -5.55 29.11
CA ARG A 181 -4.61 -5.93 29.84
C ARG A 181 -4.54 -7.34 30.41
N SER A 182 -3.73 -8.24 29.87
CA SER A 182 -3.61 -9.61 30.34
C SER A 182 -3.05 -9.68 31.77
N GLY A 183 -2.26 -8.67 32.18
CA GLY A 183 -1.67 -8.60 33.52
C GLY A 183 -0.59 -9.66 33.77
N GLU A 184 -0.11 -10.33 32.70
CA GLU A 184 0.92 -11.39 32.77
C GLU A 184 2.34 -10.86 32.53
N LEU A 185 2.47 -9.53 32.30
CA LEU A 185 3.75 -8.89 31.97
C LEU A 185 4.51 -8.50 33.23
N THR A 186 5.84 -8.52 33.12
CA THR A 186 6.73 -7.93 34.11
C THR A 186 6.74 -6.39 33.99
N GLU A 187 7.18 -5.68 35.02
CA GLU A 187 7.29 -4.21 35.00
C GLU A 187 8.12 -3.69 33.83
N GLU A 188 9.18 -4.42 33.42
CA GLU A 188 10.03 -4.08 32.29
C GLU A 188 9.25 -4.24 30.95
N GLU A 189 8.53 -5.34 30.79
CA GLU A 189 7.69 -5.59 29.60
C GLU A 189 6.52 -4.61 29.49
N GLU A 190 5.90 -4.22 30.60
CA GLU A 190 4.86 -3.17 30.61
C GLU A 190 5.42 -1.81 30.14
N ALA A 191 6.62 -1.46 30.59
CA ALA A 191 7.29 -0.23 30.16
C ALA A 191 7.62 -0.28 28.67
N GLU A 192 8.12 -1.40 28.14
CA GLU A 192 8.39 -1.59 26.70
C GLU A 192 7.12 -1.49 25.85
N CYS A 193 6.04 -2.18 26.25
CA CYS A 193 4.73 -2.07 25.59
C CYS A 193 4.23 -0.62 25.55
N SER A 194 4.32 0.09 26.66
CA SER A 194 3.88 1.49 26.76
C SER A 194 4.68 2.42 25.84
N MET A 195 6.01 2.21 25.76
CA MET A 195 6.85 2.95 24.82
C MET A 195 6.52 2.63 23.36
N LEU A 196 6.27 1.36 23.04
CA LEU A 196 5.89 0.94 21.70
C LEU A 196 4.54 1.55 21.28
N ILE A 197 3.53 1.50 22.16
CA ILE A 197 2.22 2.13 21.91
C ILE A 197 2.39 3.64 21.66
N THR A 198 3.26 4.31 22.40
CA THR A 198 3.54 5.74 22.20
C THR A 198 4.13 6.02 20.82
N ARG A 199 5.11 5.21 20.38
CA ARG A 199 5.69 5.31 19.04
C ARG A 199 4.66 5.04 17.94
N LEU A 200 3.86 3.97 18.09
CA LEU A 200 2.79 3.64 17.15
C LEU A 200 1.76 4.76 17.00
N ASN A 201 1.38 5.40 18.11
CA ASN A 201 0.48 6.57 18.06
C ASN A 201 1.11 7.77 17.34
N GLN A 202 2.43 7.99 17.46
CA GLN A 202 3.13 9.01 16.69
C GLN A 202 3.08 8.70 15.18
N VAL A 203 3.34 7.45 14.79
CA VAL A 203 3.22 6.99 13.39
C VAL A 203 1.80 7.18 12.88
N LYS A 204 0.77 6.77 13.65
CA LYS A 204 -0.64 6.94 13.30
C LYS A 204 -0.98 8.42 13.04
N ASN A 205 -0.51 9.31 13.91
CA ASN A 205 -0.74 10.75 13.76
C ASN A 205 -0.04 11.32 12.51
N THR A 206 1.13 10.81 12.15
CA THR A 206 1.85 11.21 10.93
C THR A 206 1.10 10.76 9.69
N LEU A 207 0.68 9.49 9.63
CA LEU A 207 -0.12 8.94 8.55
C LEU A 207 -1.46 9.69 8.37
N SER A 208 -2.13 10.05 9.47
CA SER A 208 -3.36 10.83 9.40
C SER A 208 -3.15 12.20 8.76
N LYS A 209 -2.08 12.92 9.13
CA LYS A 209 -1.72 14.20 8.52
C LYS A 209 -1.35 14.11 7.04
N GLU A 210 -0.71 13.01 6.65
CA GLU A 210 -0.40 12.75 5.24
C GLU A 210 -1.67 12.43 4.45
N SER A 211 -2.60 11.66 5.02
CA SER A 211 -3.91 11.35 4.42
C SER A 211 -4.73 12.61 4.17
N ASP A 212 -4.79 13.54 5.13
CA ASP A 212 -5.52 14.80 5.00
C ASP A 212 -4.97 15.68 3.85
N ARG A 213 -3.69 15.54 3.52
CA ARG A 213 -3.05 16.27 2.41
C ARG A 213 -3.34 15.66 1.02
N LEU A 214 -3.70 14.38 0.96
CA LEU A 214 -4.06 13.72 -0.30
C LEU A 214 -5.52 13.98 -0.72
N ILE A 215 -6.35 14.45 0.22
CA ILE A 215 -7.78 14.69 -0.01
C ILE A 215 -8.05 16.16 -0.44
N LEU A 216 -7.05 17.05 -0.33
CA LEU A 216 -7.12 18.46 -0.73
C LEU A 216 -6.48 18.69 -2.09
#